data_f311ba0e3ed8841e409b0e8d03c7638a
#
_entry.id   f311ba0e3ed8841e409b0e8d03c7638a
#
_cell.length_a   1.000
_cell.length_b   1.000
_cell.length_c   1.000
_cell.angle_alpha   90.00
_cell.angle_beta   90.00
_cell.angle_gamma   90.00
#
_symmetry.space_group_name_H-M   'P 1'
#
loop_
_entity.id
_entity.type
_entity.pdbx_description
1 polymer ?
#
loop_
_entity_poly.entity_id
_entity_poly.type
_entity_poly.pdbx_seq_one_letter_code
_entity_poly.pdbx_strand_id
1 'polypeptide(L)'
;MRDIARDLGISVATVSRALNDSPRISASQRERIKAYAKEHNFCPNVIGEALRHTHSQPMKVIGVIIPQFVHYYFSSILSGIEEEARARGYRVMVAQSNERYDKEVAICDDFYKNKVCGIIVSQAKDTRQYDHFRQLMDNGVPLVFYDRICTGVNGSRVVVDDYNGAYTAVTHLIDTGCKRIAFYGSPMNLELSKNRYNGYHDALAKNGLKIDETLVRICDNRAQAEAITPEILSLPDNERPDAFFAINDDTAIGILYTAKRMGFRIPNDISICGFTNGERAVACDPMLTTVEQRGVAVGEEAANILISQVEGSLPRNEVAMRVVRTRLVVRGTTR
;
A
#
# COMPACT_ATOMS: atom_id res chain seq x y z
N MET A 1 27.36 6.63 -27.82
CA MET A 1 27.16 6.20 -29.23
C MET A 1 28.04 6.97 -30.24
N ARG A 2 28.15 8.30 -30.16
CA ARG A 2 29.00 9.08 -31.09
C ARG A 2 30.48 8.67 -31.01
N ASP A 3 30.99 8.46 -29.80
CA ASP A 3 32.36 8.05 -29.58
C ASP A 3 32.65 6.62 -30.13
N ILE A 4 31.76 5.66 -29.85
CA ILE A 4 31.82 4.30 -30.40
C ILE A 4 31.80 4.34 -31.94
N ALA A 5 30.92 5.18 -32.52
CA ALA A 5 30.83 5.33 -33.96
C ALA A 5 32.13 5.86 -34.57
N ARG A 6 32.72 6.89 -33.94
CA ARG A 6 34.02 7.47 -34.34
C ARG A 6 35.16 6.44 -34.22
N ASP A 7 35.26 5.78 -33.09
CA ASP A 7 36.39 4.89 -32.76
C ASP A 7 36.34 3.60 -33.57
N LEU A 8 35.15 3.12 -33.94
CA LEU A 8 34.96 1.94 -34.80
C LEU A 8 34.85 2.28 -36.30
N GLY A 9 34.87 3.56 -36.69
CA GLY A 9 34.75 4.01 -38.08
C GLY A 9 33.41 3.70 -38.74
N ILE A 10 32.30 3.70 -37.96
CA ILE A 10 30.96 3.35 -38.43
C ILE A 10 29.95 4.46 -38.11
N SER A 11 28.77 4.40 -38.74
CA SER A 11 27.74 5.39 -38.45
C SER A 11 27.11 5.19 -37.06
N VAL A 12 26.65 6.29 -36.44
CA VAL A 12 25.89 6.23 -35.17
C VAL A 12 24.63 5.38 -35.32
N ALA A 13 24.01 5.38 -36.52
CA ALA A 13 22.86 4.53 -36.82
C ALA A 13 23.21 3.03 -36.81
N THR A 14 24.43 2.67 -37.27
CA THR A 14 24.94 1.30 -37.20
C THR A 14 25.15 0.86 -35.76
N VAL A 15 25.77 1.70 -34.93
CA VAL A 15 25.96 1.45 -33.50
C VAL A 15 24.60 1.25 -32.80
N SER A 16 23.65 2.13 -33.02
CA SER A 16 22.30 2.03 -32.44
C SER A 16 21.59 0.74 -32.84
N ARG A 17 21.62 0.38 -34.13
CA ARG A 17 21.02 -0.87 -34.62
C ARG A 17 21.70 -2.12 -34.03
N ALA A 18 23.02 -2.11 -33.88
CA ALA A 18 23.73 -3.23 -33.30
C ALA A 18 23.43 -3.42 -31.81
N LEU A 19 23.38 -2.34 -31.05
CA LEU A 19 23.04 -2.38 -29.62
C LEU A 19 21.59 -2.83 -29.37
N ASN A 20 20.67 -2.58 -30.32
CA ASN A 20 19.26 -2.99 -30.27
C ASN A 20 18.98 -4.30 -31.02
N ASP A 21 19.96 -5.14 -31.23
CA ASP A 21 19.84 -6.47 -31.85
C ASP A 21 19.15 -6.51 -33.22
N SER A 22 19.21 -5.39 -33.98
CA SER A 22 18.57 -5.29 -35.28
C SER A 22 19.09 -6.36 -36.26
N PRO A 23 18.21 -7.11 -36.94
CA PRO A 23 18.61 -8.11 -37.93
C PRO A 23 19.26 -7.50 -39.16
N ARG A 24 19.24 -6.17 -39.31
CA ARG A 24 19.91 -5.45 -40.41
C ARG A 24 21.42 -5.33 -40.23
N ILE A 25 21.96 -5.76 -39.10
CA ILE A 25 23.41 -5.78 -38.82
C ILE A 25 23.83 -7.24 -38.70
N SER A 26 24.98 -7.61 -39.34
CA SER A 26 25.49 -8.96 -39.26
C SER A 26 25.83 -9.37 -37.81
N ALA A 27 25.71 -10.65 -37.50
CA ALA A 27 25.98 -11.15 -36.15
C ALA A 27 27.41 -10.79 -35.68
N SER A 28 28.43 -10.95 -36.52
CA SER A 28 29.82 -10.63 -36.20
C SER A 28 30.04 -9.13 -35.90
N GLN A 29 29.40 -8.23 -36.68
CA GLN A 29 29.50 -6.79 -36.47
C GLN A 29 28.76 -6.37 -35.19
N ARG A 30 27.64 -7.00 -34.90
CA ARG A 30 26.84 -6.75 -33.67
C ARG A 30 27.65 -7.15 -32.44
N GLU A 31 28.24 -8.33 -32.42
CA GLU A 31 29.09 -8.77 -31.32
C GLU A 31 30.29 -7.86 -31.09
N ARG A 32 30.98 -7.46 -32.17
CA ARG A 32 32.10 -6.51 -32.10
C ARG A 32 31.70 -5.18 -31.46
N ILE A 33 30.57 -4.63 -31.86
CA ILE A 33 30.08 -3.36 -31.31
C ILE A 33 29.65 -3.49 -29.84
N LYS A 34 28.97 -4.60 -29.46
CA LYS A 34 28.60 -4.89 -28.09
C LYS A 34 29.81 -5.11 -27.18
N ALA A 35 30.81 -5.82 -27.65
CA ALA A 35 32.07 -6.04 -26.92
C ALA A 35 32.78 -4.70 -26.65
N TYR A 36 32.92 -3.87 -27.67
CA TYR A 36 33.51 -2.53 -27.54
C TYR A 36 32.70 -1.64 -26.55
N ALA A 37 31.38 -1.64 -26.66
CA ALA A 37 30.53 -0.91 -25.75
C ALA A 37 30.67 -1.36 -24.29
N LYS A 38 30.80 -2.67 -24.06
CA LYS A 38 31.02 -3.27 -22.73
C LYS A 38 32.37 -2.91 -22.16
N GLU A 39 33.43 -3.00 -22.97
CA GLU A 39 34.81 -2.67 -22.59
C GLU A 39 34.96 -1.22 -22.15
N HIS A 40 34.23 -0.30 -22.82
CA HIS A 40 34.23 1.13 -22.53
C HIS A 40 33.13 1.57 -21.59
N ASN A 41 32.48 0.63 -20.86
CA ASN A 41 31.37 0.90 -19.92
C ASN A 41 30.26 1.78 -20.51
N PHE A 42 30.00 1.66 -21.83
CA PHE A 42 28.99 2.44 -22.50
C PHE A 42 27.60 1.90 -22.13
N CYS A 43 26.80 2.72 -21.44
CA CYS A 43 25.40 2.44 -21.17
C CYS A 43 24.54 3.30 -22.11
N PRO A 44 23.67 2.68 -22.96
CA PRO A 44 22.72 3.43 -23.77
C PRO A 44 21.86 4.34 -22.90
N ASN A 45 21.69 5.60 -23.30
CA ASN A 45 20.79 6.51 -22.61
C ASN A 45 19.34 6.14 -22.97
N VAL A 46 18.69 5.38 -22.08
CA VAL A 46 17.30 4.90 -22.26
C VAL A 46 16.34 6.06 -22.47
N ILE A 47 16.55 7.21 -21.81
CA ILE A 47 15.75 8.43 -21.98
C ILE A 47 15.92 9.01 -23.38
N GLY A 48 17.16 9.05 -23.88
CA GLY A 48 17.45 9.53 -25.23
C GLY A 48 16.96 8.59 -26.35
N GLU A 49 16.74 7.32 -26.06
CA GLU A 49 16.12 6.35 -27.00
C GLU A 49 14.60 6.49 -26.98
N ALA A 50 13.98 6.60 -25.81
CA ALA A 50 12.55 6.83 -25.68
C ALA A 50 12.09 8.14 -26.39
N LEU A 51 12.90 9.20 -26.33
CA LEU A 51 12.63 10.47 -27.03
C LEU A 51 12.77 10.40 -28.56
N ARG A 52 13.55 9.46 -29.08
CA ARG A 52 13.75 9.25 -30.53
C ARG A 52 12.72 8.33 -31.18
N HIS A 53 12.13 7.46 -30.38
CA HIS A 53 11.08 6.53 -30.82
C HIS A 53 9.71 7.07 -30.46
N THR A 54 9.33 8.24 -31.01
CA THR A 54 8.05 8.93 -30.81
C THR A 54 6.80 8.09 -31.16
N HIS A 55 6.96 6.84 -31.60
CA HIS A 55 5.87 5.95 -31.99
C HIS A 55 6.01 4.48 -31.55
N SER A 56 6.96 4.13 -30.66
CA SER A 56 7.09 2.73 -30.26
C SER A 56 7.41 2.56 -28.78
N GLN A 57 6.44 2.08 -28.05
CA GLN A 57 6.35 1.63 -26.66
C GLN A 57 6.45 2.74 -25.60
N PRO A 58 5.43 2.85 -24.74
CA PRO A 58 5.49 3.69 -23.55
C PRO A 58 6.68 3.28 -22.67
N MET A 59 7.29 4.23 -21.97
CA MET A 59 8.31 3.90 -20.98
C MET A 59 7.72 2.90 -19.99
N LYS A 60 8.40 1.75 -19.79
CA LYS A 60 7.98 0.72 -18.82
C LYS A 60 8.27 1.19 -17.39
N VAL A 61 7.68 2.31 -16.98
CA VAL A 61 7.79 2.88 -15.63
C VAL A 61 6.41 3.06 -15.04
N ILE A 62 6.18 2.45 -13.90
CA ILE A 62 4.96 2.56 -13.11
C ILE A 62 5.17 3.61 -12.03
N GLY A 63 4.22 4.55 -11.88
CA GLY A 63 4.16 5.46 -10.74
C GLY A 63 3.49 4.79 -9.54
N VAL A 64 4.07 4.90 -8.34
CA VAL A 64 3.45 4.43 -7.10
C VAL A 64 3.37 5.58 -6.11
N ILE A 65 2.15 5.91 -5.68
CA ILE A 65 1.89 6.92 -4.66
C ILE A 65 1.54 6.22 -3.36
N ILE A 66 2.36 6.43 -2.34
CA ILE A 66 2.13 5.89 -1.01
C ILE A 66 1.85 7.03 -0.02
N PRO A 67 1.04 6.80 1.02
CA PRO A 67 0.78 7.81 2.04
C PRO A 67 2.02 8.16 2.85
N GLN A 68 2.70 7.15 3.41
CA GLN A 68 3.90 7.31 4.24
C GLN A 68 4.84 6.09 4.14
N PHE A 69 6.15 6.32 4.02
CA PHE A 69 7.17 5.26 3.99
C PHE A 69 7.35 4.53 5.32
N VAL A 70 7.05 5.19 6.43
CA VAL A 70 7.34 4.67 7.78
C VAL A 70 6.42 3.54 8.23
N HIS A 71 5.30 3.32 7.54
CA HIS A 71 4.37 2.25 7.88
C HIS A 71 4.74 0.95 7.17
N TYR A 72 4.99 -0.10 7.93
CA TYR A 72 5.31 -1.45 7.43
C TYR A 72 4.36 -1.94 6.33
N TYR A 73 3.06 -1.69 6.47
CA TYR A 73 2.07 -2.12 5.50
C TYR A 73 2.34 -1.55 4.10
N PHE A 74 2.59 -0.26 3.99
CA PHE A 74 2.87 0.37 2.68
C PHE A 74 4.21 -0.07 2.10
N SER A 75 5.23 -0.30 2.93
CA SER A 75 6.51 -0.84 2.46
C SER A 75 6.38 -2.29 1.97
N SER A 76 5.57 -3.11 2.63
CA SER A 76 5.30 -4.48 2.19
C SER A 76 4.50 -4.54 0.87
N ILE A 77 3.55 -3.61 0.66
CA ILE A 77 2.84 -3.46 -0.63
C ILE A 77 3.82 -3.04 -1.72
N LEU A 78 4.67 -2.05 -1.43
CA LEU A 78 5.68 -1.59 -2.39
C LEU A 78 6.63 -2.73 -2.81
N SER A 79 7.01 -3.60 -1.87
CA SER A 79 7.82 -4.79 -2.17
C SER A 79 7.12 -5.72 -3.17
N GLY A 80 5.82 -6.01 -2.97
CA GLY A 80 5.05 -6.82 -3.92
C GLY A 80 4.89 -6.16 -5.30
N ILE A 81 4.66 -4.83 -5.32
CA ILE A 81 4.60 -4.07 -6.58
C ILE A 81 5.93 -4.14 -7.33
N GLU A 82 7.05 -3.94 -6.63
CA GLU A 82 8.38 -3.94 -7.26
C GLU A 82 8.73 -5.30 -7.84
N GLU A 83 8.48 -6.37 -7.08
CA GLU A 83 8.79 -7.73 -7.50
C GLU A 83 8.01 -8.13 -8.77
N GLU A 84 6.68 -7.91 -8.79
CA GLU A 84 5.83 -8.18 -9.96
C GLU A 84 6.21 -7.29 -11.15
N ALA A 85 6.43 -5.99 -10.92
CA ALA A 85 6.84 -5.05 -11.96
C ALA A 85 8.18 -5.47 -12.60
N ARG A 86 9.18 -5.81 -11.78
CA ARG A 86 10.50 -6.25 -12.23
C ARG A 86 10.44 -7.56 -13.01
N ALA A 87 9.63 -8.53 -12.57
CA ALA A 87 9.44 -9.79 -13.27
C ALA A 87 8.90 -9.60 -14.70
N ARG A 88 8.10 -8.54 -14.93
CA ARG A 88 7.52 -8.18 -16.24
C ARG A 88 8.32 -7.10 -16.99
N GLY A 89 9.50 -6.74 -16.49
CA GLY A 89 10.42 -5.78 -17.12
C GLY A 89 10.02 -4.31 -16.97
N TYR A 90 9.21 -4.00 -15.95
CA TYR A 90 8.84 -2.64 -15.55
C TYR A 90 9.77 -2.13 -14.45
N ARG A 91 9.87 -0.80 -14.34
CA ARG A 91 10.50 -0.09 -13.22
C ARG A 91 9.45 0.65 -12.43
N VAL A 92 9.76 0.91 -11.16
CA VAL A 92 8.85 1.61 -10.25
C VAL A 92 9.44 2.97 -9.89
N MET A 93 8.64 4.03 -10.03
CA MET A 93 8.91 5.37 -9.53
C MET A 93 7.99 5.62 -8.33
N VAL A 94 8.56 5.84 -7.15
CA VAL A 94 7.80 5.95 -5.90
C VAL A 94 7.79 7.38 -5.41
N ALA A 95 6.63 7.86 -4.98
CA ALA A 95 6.48 9.15 -4.32
C ALA A 95 5.56 9.05 -3.09
N GLN A 96 5.76 9.93 -2.11
CA GLN A 96 5.03 9.96 -0.86
C GLN A 96 4.16 11.21 -0.75
N SER A 97 2.85 11.03 -0.56
CA SER A 97 1.92 12.16 -0.40
C SER A 97 1.99 12.82 0.99
N ASN A 98 2.53 12.13 2.00
CA ASN A 98 2.50 12.58 3.41
C ASN A 98 1.08 12.88 3.90
N GLU A 99 0.09 12.12 3.45
CA GLU A 99 -1.33 12.28 3.80
C GLU A 99 -1.94 13.64 3.36
N ARG A 100 -1.30 14.34 2.41
CA ARG A 100 -1.68 15.68 1.98
C ARG A 100 -2.20 15.67 0.55
N TYR A 101 -3.38 16.26 0.35
CA TYR A 101 -4.02 16.42 -0.95
C TYR A 101 -3.17 17.21 -1.94
N ASP A 102 -2.61 18.35 -1.52
CA ASP A 102 -1.79 19.19 -2.40
C ASP A 102 -0.54 18.48 -2.94
N LYS A 103 0.08 17.64 -2.11
CA LYS A 103 1.22 16.80 -2.53
C LYS A 103 0.78 15.67 -3.46
N GLU A 104 -0.35 15.04 -3.17
CA GLU A 104 -0.90 13.99 -4.04
C GLU A 104 -1.17 14.52 -5.45
N VAL A 105 -1.77 15.72 -5.56
CA VAL A 105 -2.00 16.42 -6.83
C VAL A 105 -0.68 16.69 -7.56
N ALA A 106 0.30 17.25 -6.86
CA ALA A 106 1.61 17.55 -7.45
C ALA A 106 2.33 16.30 -7.96
N ILE A 107 2.27 15.19 -7.21
CA ILE A 107 2.86 13.90 -7.62
C ILE A 107 2.17 13.35 -8.86
N CYS A 108 0.84 13.44 -8.94
CA CYS A 108 0.07 13.01 -10.11
C CYS A 108 0.50 13.78 -11.37
N ASP A 109 0.67 15.09 -11.26
CA ASP A 109 1.15 15.94 -12.35
C ASP A 109 2.59 15.60 -12.76
N ASP A 110 3.48 15.40 -11.79
CA ASP A 110 4.87 15.00 -12.03
C ASP A 110 4.95 13.62 -12.72
N PHE A 111 4.17 12.65 -12.31
CA PHE A 111 4.11 11.33 -12.94
C PHE A 111 3.58 11.40 -14.37
N TYR A 112 2.56 12.23 -14.60
CA TYR A 112 2.04 12.48 -15.94
C TYR A 112 3.10 13.12 -16.88
N LYS A 113 3.82 14.12 -16.39
CA LYS A 113 4.91 14.79 -17.13
C LYS A 113 6.07 13.85 -17.43
N ASN A 114 6.39 12.95 -16.49
CA ASN A 114 7.42 11.93 -16.65
C ASN A 114 6.97 10.70 -17.47
N LYS A 115 5.73 10.73 -18.03
CA LYS A 115 5.21 9.67 -18.91
C LYS A 115 5.24 8.28 -18.31
N VAL A 116 4.90 8.15 -17.01
CA VAL A 116 4.66 6.83 -16.44
C VAL A 116 3.53 6.12 -17.18
N CYS A 117 3.63 4.81 -17.35
CA CYS A 117 2.66 4.04 -18.13
C CYS A 117 1.34 3.79 -17.40
N GLY A 118 1.32 4.02 -16.09
CA GLY A 118 0.16 3.92 -15.21
C GLY A 118 0.54 4.20 -13.76
N ILE A 119 -0.45 4.37 -12.89
CA ILE A 119 -0.22 4.75 -11.49
C ILE A 119 -0.97 3.81 -10.55
N ILE A 120 -0.27 3.33 -9.52
CA ILE A 120 -0.83 2.61 -8.37
C ILE A 120 -0.85 3.58 -7.19
N VAL A 121 -2.01 3.81 -6.58
CA VAL A 121 -2.17 4.87 -5.58
C VAL A 121 -3.02 4.46 -4.38
N SER A 122 -2.54 4.77 -3.17
CA SER A 122 -3.36 4.85 -1.97
C SER A 122 -3.61 6.32 -1.68
N GLN A 123 -4.87 6.74 -1.70
CA GLN A 123 -5.21 8.17 -1.56
C GLN A 123 -4.82 8.73 -0.20
N ALA A 124 -4.48 10.02 -0.14
CA ALA A 124 -4.20 10.71 1.10
C ALA A 124 -5.47 10.83 1.98
N LYS A 125 -5.31 10.86 3.31
CA LYS A 125 -6.45 10.96 4.26
C LYS A 125 -7.25 12.24 4.11
N ASP A 126 -6.63 13.33 3.69
CA ASP A 126 -7.29 14.62 3.52
C ASP A 126 -7.88 14.84 2.13
N THR A 127 -7.69 13.89 1.19
CA THR A 127 -8.25 13.96 -0.16
C THR A 127 -9.78 13.91 -0.11
N ARG A 128 -10.41 14.97 -0.64
CA ARG A 128 -11.87 15.14 -0.76
C ARG A 128 -12.32 15.42 -2.18
N GLN A 129 -11.39 15.81 -3.05
CA GLN A 129 -11.61 16.12 -4.45
C GLN A 129 -10.77 15.17 -5.30
N TYR A 130 -11.26 14.80 -6.48
CA TYR A 130 -10.68 13.71 -7.27
C TYR A 130 -10.36 14.13 -8.70
N ASP A 131 -10.34 15.44 -9.00
CA ASP A 131 -10.15 15.95 -10.36
C ASP A 131 -8.78 15.58 -10.93
N HIS A 132 -7.73 15.55 -10.12
CA HIS A 132 -6.40 15.12 -10.51
C HIS A 132 -6.37 13.65 -10.98
N PHE A 133 -7.14 12.77 -10.35
CA PHE A 133 -7.29 11.38 -10.79
C PHE A 133 -8.12 11.27 -12.08
N ARG A 134 -9.23 12.04 -12.18
CA ARG A 134 -10.05 12.09 -13.39
C ARG A 134 -9.23 12.56 -14.60
N GLN A 135 -8.47 13.64 -14.44
CA GLN A 135 -7.61 14.18 -15.49
C GLN A 135 -6.58 13.15 -15.98
N LEU A 136 -5.98 12.37 -15.10
CA LEU A 136 -5.06 11.29 -15.50
C LEU A 136 -5.77 10.25 -16.36
N MET A 137 -6.95 9.80 -15.93
CA MET A 137 -7.72 8.78 -16.67
C MET A 137 -8.22 9.31 -18.00
N ASP A 138 -8.72 10.55 -18.07
CA ASP A 138 -9.15 11.21 -19.30
C ASP A 138 -7.99 11.36 -20.30
N ASN A 139 -6.76 11.48 -19.80
CA ASN A 139 -5.53 11.47 -20.60
C ASN A 139 -5.00 10.04 -20.89
N GLY A 140 -5.77 9.00 -20.58
CA GLY A 140 -5.45 7.61 -20.91
C GLY A 140 -4.42 6.95 -19.99
N VAL A 141 -4.13 7.50 -18.81
CA VAL A 141 -3.26 6.90 -17.79
C VAL A 141 -4.11 5.99 -16.90
N PRO A 142 -3.90 4.65 -16.92
CA PRO A 142 -4.64 3.74 -16.07
C PRO A 142 -4.26 3.93 -14.59
N LEU A 143 -5.28 3.85 -13.72
CA LEU A 143 -5.14 3.98 -12.26
C LEU A 143 -5.61 2.71 -11.56
N VAL A 144 -4.80 2.24 -10.60
CA VAL A 144 -5.18 1.19 -9.65
C VAL A 144 -5.07 1.75 -8.24
N PHE A 145 -6.21 1.79 -7.55
CA PHE A 145 -6.27 2.18 -6.14
C PHE A 145 -6.00 0.97 -5.26
N TYR A 146 -5.25 1.15 -4.19
CA TYR A 146 -5.07 0.12 -3.16
C TYR A 146 -5.29 0.68 -1.76
N ASP A 147 -5.70 -0.18 -0.83
CA ASP A 147 -5.97 0.14 0.57
C ASP A 147 -7.00 1.26 0.72
N ARG A 148 -6.61 2.51 0.53
CA ARG A 148 -7.52 3.66 0.52
C ARG A 148 -7.96 3.96 -0.89
N ILE A 149 -9.18 3.56 -1.16
CA ILE A 149 -9.76 3.64 -2.51
C ILE A 149 -10.54 4.94 -2.71
N CYS A 150 -10.45 5.48 -3.91
CA CYS A 150 -11.30 6.57 -4.36
C CYS A 150 -12.61 6.00 -4.93
N THR A 151 -13.75 6.36 -4.33
CA THR A 151 -15.08 5.96 -4.82
C THR A 151 -15.62 6.92 -5.90
N GLY A 152 -15.06 8.11 -6.00
CA GLY A 152 -15.46 9.14 -6.96
C GLY A 152 -14.82 9.04 -8.34
N VAL A 153 -13.98 8.00 -8.57
CA VAL A 153 -13.26 7.75 -9.84
C VAL A 153 -13.39 6.28 -10.21
N ASN A 154 -13.54 6.01 -11.49
CA ASN A 154 -13.81 4.68 -12.02
C ASN A 154 -12.50 3.88 -12.28
N GLY A 155 -11.57 3.88 -11.32
CA GLY A 155 -10.30 3.14 -11.38
C GLY A 155 -10.40 1.73 -10.78
N SER A 156 -9.51 0.83 -11.21
CA SER A 156 -9.38 -0.50 -10.62
C SER A 156 -8.96 -0.45 -9.16
N ARG A 157 -9.28 -1.48 -8.38
CA ARG A 157 -9.13 -1.44 -6.92
C ARG A 157 -8.62 -2.76 -6.37
N VAL A 158 -7.67 -2.68 -5.43
CA VAL A 158 -7.22 -3.82 -4.62
C VAL A 158 -7.36 -3.45 -3.16
N VAL A 159 -8.20 -4.16 -2.44
CA VAL A 159 -8.48 -3.94 -1.01
C VAL A 159 -8.28 -5.22 -0.23
N VAL A 160 -8.19 -5.11 1.08
CA VAL A 160 -8.27 -6.27 1.97
C VAL A 160 -9.70 -6.45 2.46
N ASP A 161 -10.01 -7.62 2.98
CA ASP A 161 -11.31 -7.91 3.59
C ASP A 161 -11.36 -7.32 5.01
N ASP A 162 -11.46 -5.99 5.06
CA ASP A 162 -11.43 -5.20 6.31
C ASP A 162 -12.58 -5.56 7.25
N TYR A 163 -13.79 -5.77 6.71
CA TYR A 163 -14.96 -6.11 7.50
C TYR A 163 -14.79 -7.45 8.19
N ASN A 164 -14.50 -8.52 7.45
CA ASN A 164 -14.35 -9.85 8.04
C ASN A 164 -13.11 -9.94 8.93
N GLY A 165 -12.03 -9.21 8.62
CA GLY A 165 -10.86 -9.09 9.48
C GLY A 165 -11.22 -8.52 10.85
N ALA A 166 -11.94 -7.40 10.87
CA ALA A 166 -12.41 -6.76 12.11
C ALA A 166 -13.43 -7.62 12.85
N TYR A 167 -14.42 -8.17 12.13
CA TYR A 167 -15.41 -9.07 12.70
C TYR A 167 -14.75 -10.28 13.39
N THR A 168 -13.79 -10.91 12.75
CA THR A 168 -13.05 -12.06 13.31
C THR A 168 -12.22 -11.68 14.53
N ALA A 169 -11.54 -10.52 14.49
CA ALA A 169 -10.74 -10.02 15.60
C ALA A 169 -11.59 -9.74 16.84
N VAL A 170 -12.74 -9.09 16.66
CA VAL A 170 -13.63 -8.76 17.77
C VAL A 170 -14.35 -10.00 18.29
N THR A 171 -14.76 -10.92 17.43
CA THR A 171 -15.33 -12.21 17.83
C THR A 171 -14.33 -12.98 18.68
N HIS A 172 -13.04 -13.02 18.30
CA HIS A 172 -12.01 -13.65 19.11
C HIS A 172 -11.89 -13.02 20.50
N LEU A 173 -11.93 -11.68 20.62
CA LEU A 173 -11.92 -11.02 21.93
C LEU A 173 -13.13 -11.42 22.77
N ILE A 174 -14.32 -11.52 22.18
CA ILE A 174 -15.55 -11.97 22.85
C ILE A 174 -15.42 -13.44 23.30
N ASP A 175 -14.97 -14.32 22.42
CA ASP A 175 -14.80 -15.76 22.70
C ASP A 175 -13.80 -16.01 23.83
N THR A 176 -12.81 -15.11 24.00
CA THR A 176 -11.87 -15.16 25.14
C THR A 176 -12.40 -14.50 26.42
N GLY A 177 -13.67 -14.12 26.44
CA GLY A 177 -14.39 -13.66 27.62
C GLY A 177 -14.43 -12.14 27.82
N CYS A 178 -13.96 -11.34 26.84
CA CYS A 178 -14.08 -9.89 26.89
C CYS A 178 -15.53 -9.45 26.65
N LYS A 179 -16.00 -8.44 27.40
CA LYS A 179 -17.38 -7.99 27.40
C LYS A 179 -17.53 -6.51 27.02
N ARG A 180 -16.49 -5.72 27.22
CA ARG A 180 -16.51 -4.29 27.00
C ARG A 180 -15.31 -3.89 26.16
N ILE A 181 -15.50 -3.86 24.87
CA ILE A 181 -14.41 -3.70 23.89
C ILE A 181 -14.38 -2.27 23.36
N ALA A 182 -13.27 -1.57 23.55
CA ALA A 182 -13.05 -0.25 22.94
C ALA A 182 -12.56 -0.39 21.51
N PHE A 183 -12.99 0.52 20.63
CA PHE A 183 -12.52 0.64 19.26
C PHE A 183 -11.74 1.94 19.03
N TYR A 184 -10.49 1.81 18.61
CA TYR A 184 -9.66 2.93 18.18
C TYR A 184 -9.51 2.90 16.66
N GLY A 185 -10.18 3.83 15.97
CA GLY A 185 -10.36 3.86 14.53
C GLY A 185 -9.72 5.05 13.84
N SER A 186 -9.70 5.03 12.51
CA SER A 186 -9.33 6.17 11.66
C SER A 186 -10.58 7.01 11.29
N PRO A 187 -10.40 8.21 10.68
CA PRO A 187 -11.53 9.01 10.22
C PRO A 187 -12.51 8.25 9.32
N MET A 188 -13.80 8.42 9.54
CA MET A 188 -14.88 7.67 8.89
C MET A 188 -15.14 8.06 7.42
N ASN A 189 -14.36 8.99 6.84
CA ASN A 189 -14.38 9.24 5.41
C ASN A 189 -13.66 8.17 4.58
N LEU A 190 -12.86 7.30 5.22
CA LEU A 190 -12.17 6.21 4.58
C LEU A 190 -13.02 4.93 4.59
N GLU A 191 -13.14 4.25 3.46
CA GLU A 191 -13.95 3.02 3.36
C GLU A 191 -13.42 1.92 4.28
N LEU A 192 -12.09 1.76 4.39
CA LEU A 192 -11.50 0.79 5.32
C LEU A 192 -11.92 1.05 6.78
N SER A 193 -12.04 2.32 7.19
CA SER A 193 -12.45 2.70 8.55
C SER A 193 -13.91 2.30 8.81
N LYS A 194 -14.80 2.57 7.85
CA LYS A 194 -16.21 2.14 7.92
C LYS A 194 -16.31 0.63 7.99
N ASN A 195 -15.59 -0.09 7.14
CA ASN A 195 -15.63 -1.54 7.09
C ASN A 195 -15.13 -2.18 8.38
N ARG A 196 -14.02 -1.69 8.96
CA ARG A 196 -13.52 -2.19 10.25
C ARG A 196 -14.47 -1.84 11.40
N TYR A 197 -15.03 -0.63 11.41
CA TYR A 197 -16.04 -0.25 12.38
C TYR A 197 -17.30 -1.13 12.26
N ASN A 198 -17.81 -1.36 11.06
CA ASN A 198 -18.97 -2.22 10.85
C ASN A 198 -18.69 -3.66 11.30
N GLY A 199 -17.51 -4.20 11.02
CA GLY A 199 -17.11 -5.52 11.52
C GLY A 199 -17.07 -5.58 13.04
N TYR A 200 -16.52 -4.55 13.71
CA TYR A 200 -16.54 -4.41 15.17
C TYR A 200 -17.97 -4.34 15.71
N HIS A 201 -18.79 -3.43 15.17
CA HIS A 201 -20.17 -3.23 15.56
C HIS A 201 -21.00 -4.52 15.45
N ASP A 202 -20.95 -5.17 14.31
CA ASP A 202 -21.74 -6.36 14.03
C ASP A 202 -21.31 -7.57 14.85
N ALA A 203 -20.01 -7.69 15.16
CA ALA A 203 -19.50 -8.73 16.06
C ALA A 203 -20.07 -8.56 17.48
N LEU A 204 -20.10 -7.32 18.01
CA LEU A 204 -20.73 -7.04 19.31
C LEU A 204 -22.24 -7.32 19.28
N ALA A 205 -22.96 -6.77 18.30
CA ALA A 205 -24.41 -6.93 18.17
C ALA A 205 -24.82 -8.40 18.08
N LYS A 206 -24.13 -9.20 17.26
CA LYS A 206 -24.45 -10.63 17.07
C LYS A 206 -24.22 -11.45 18.35
N ASN A 207 -23.30 -11.01 19.20
CA ASN A 207 -23.03 -11.68 20.49
C ASN A 207 -23.82 -11.04 21.66
N GLY A 208 -24.77 -10.15 21.38
CA GLY A 208 -25.62 -9.52 22.40
C GLY A 208 -24.89 -8.57 23.34
N LEU A 209 -23.72 -8.06 22.93
CA LEU A 209 -22.97 -7.10 23.71
C LEU A 209 -23.41 -5.68 23.36
N LYS A 210 -23.44 -4.81 24.39
CA LYS A 210 -23.79 -3.40 24.21
C LYS A 210 -22.69 -2.67 23.46
N ILE A 211 -23.06 -1.92 22.43
CA ILE A 211 -22.19 -0.98 21.77
C ILE A 211 -22.16 0.30 22.60
N ASP A 212 -20.96 0.70 23.00
CA ASP A 212 -20.75 1.91 23.79
C ASP A 212 -19.94 2.92 22.96
N GLU A 213 -20.63 3.89 22.38
CA GLU A 213 -20.02 4.91 21.54
C GLU A 213 -18.99 5.77 22.31
N THR A 214 -19.04 5.79 23.63
CA THR A 214 -18.03 6.47 24.44
C THR A 214 -16.67 5.78 24.43
N LEU A 215 -16.61 4.52 24.00
CA LEU A 215 -15.39 3.72 23.83
C LEU A 215 -14.90 3.69 22.37
N VAL A 216 -15.61 4.36 21.45
CA VAL A 216 -15.19 4.53 20.06
C VAL A 216 -14.40 5.84 19.95
N ARG A 217 -13.15 5.76 19.52
CA ARG A 217 -12.27 6.94 19.41
C ARG A 217 -11.61 7.01 18.02
N ILE A 218 -11.48 8.22 17.49
CA ILE A 218 -10.64 8.48 16.33
C ILE A 218 -9.19 8.55 16.82
N CYS A 219 -8.46 7.47 16.59
CA CYS A 219 -7.10 7.28 17.09
C CYS A 219 -6.41 6.25 16.20
N ASP A 220 -5.53 6.67 15.30
CA ASP A 220 -4.96 5.79 14.28
C ASP A 220 -3.42 5.80 14.22
N ASN A 221 -2.80 6.29 15.29
CA ASN A 221 -1.35 6.24 15.46
C ASN A 221 -0.97 6.10 16.94
N ARG A 222 0.30 5.72 17.17
CA ARG A 222 0.82 5.46 18.51
C ARG A 222 0.71 6.68 19.44
N ALA A 223 1.07 7.86 18.99
CA ALA A 223 1.07 9.06 19.82
C ALA A 223 -0.34 9.43 20.32
N GLN A 224 -1.34 9.32 19.43
CA GLN A 224 -2.73 9.52 19.81
C GLN A 224 -3.20 8.46 20.81
N ALA A 225 -2.82 7.18 20.61
CA ALA A 225 -3.16 6.11 21.54
C ALA A 225 -2.56 6.36 22.93
N GLU A 226 -1.29 6.75 23.01
CA GLU A 226 -0.62 7.10 24.28
C GLU A 226 -1.28 8.29 25.00
N ALA A 227 -1.85 9.24 24.24
CA ALA A 227 -2.55 10.39 24.79
C ALA A 227 -3.96 10.07 25.31
N ILE A 228 -4.74 9.25 24.57
CA ILE A 228 -6.15 8.99 24.85
C ILE A 228 -6.35 7.82 25.84
N THR A 229 -5.50 6.79 25.77
CA THR A 229 -5.68 5.56 26.57
C THR A 229 -5.71 5.79 28.08
N PRO A 230 -4.94 6.73 28.68
CA PRO A 230 -5.02 6.99 30.12
C PRO A 230 -6.43 7.41 30.57
N GLU A 231 -7.13 8.24 29.80
CA GLU A 231 -8.51 8.63 30.12
C GLU A 231 -9.44 7.43 30.13
N ILE A 232 -9.38 6.59 29.12
CA ILE A 232 -10.23 5.42 28.96
C ILE A 232 -9.95 4.36 30.06
N LEU A 233 -8.69 4.15 30.42
CA LEU A 233 -8.33 3.19 31.46
C LEU A 233 -8.55 3.71 32.89
N SER A 234 -8.75 5.03 33.06
CA SER A 234 -9.09 5.63 34.37
C SER A 234 -10.60 5.64 34.66
N LEU A 235 -11.43 5.16 33.73
CA LEU A 235 -12.86 4.98 33.96
C LEU A 235 -13.11 4.02 35.13
N PRO A 236 -14.26 4.15 35.84
CA PRO A 236 -14.69 3.17 36.86
C PRO A 236 -14.68 1.75 36.30
N ASP A 237 -14.48 0.75 37.16
CA ASP A 237 -14.37 -0.65 36.76
C ASP A 237 -15.54 -1.18 35.92
N ASN A 238 -16.74 -0.69 36.18
CA ASN A 238 -17.95 -1.05 35.43
C ASN A 238 -18.10 -0.30 34.10
N GLU A 239 -17.28 0.71 33.85
CA GLU A 239 -17.27 1.51 32.62
C GLU A 239 -15.99 1.34 31.80
N ARG A 240 -14.90 0.88 32.43
CA ARG A 240 -13.62 0.64 31.80
C ARG A 240 -13.72 -0.55 30.83
N PRO A 241 -13.13 -0.47 29.61
CA PRO A 241 -13.04 -1.60 28.71
C PRO A 241 -12.10 -2.68 29.27
N ASP A 242 -12.40 -3.95 28.99
CA ASP A 242 -11.55 -5.12 29.25
C ASP A 242 -10.80 -5.57 28.01
N ALA A 243 -11.06 -4.93 26.85
CA ALA A 243 -10.31 -5.15 25.61
C ALA A 243 -10.30 -3.92 24.70
N PHE A 244 -9.31 -3.88 23.81
CA PHE A 244 -9.19 -2.91 22.72
C PHE A 244 -9.04 -3.63 21.39
N PHE A 245 -9.82 -3.17 20.40
CA PHE A 245 -9.57 -3.42 18.99
C PHE A 245 -9.05 -2.15 18.35
N ALA A 246 -7.82 -2.18 17.88
CA ALA A 246 -7.13 -1.04 17.28
C ALA A 246 -7.09 -1.17 15.76
N ILE A 247 -7.31 -0.04 15.07
CA ILE A 247 -7.33 0.06 13.61
C ILE A 247 -6.03 -0.41 12.94
N ASN A 248 -4.90 -0.34 13.64
CA ASN A 248 -3.59 -0.80 13.19
C ASN A 248 -2.68 -1.17 14.37
N ASP A 249 -1.55 -1.82 14.07
CA ASP A 249 -0.59 -2.29 15.09
C ASP A 249 0.10 -1.12 15.83
N ASP A 250 0.38 0.00 15.17
CA ASP A 250 1.00 1.16 15.83
C ASP A 250 0.10 1.74 16.94
N THR A 251 -1.20 1.83 16.67
CA THR A 251 -2.20 2.21 17.67
C THR A 251 -2.27 1.18 18.80
N ALA A 252 -2.31 -0.13 18.47
CA ALA A 252 -2.34 -1.21 19.45
C ALA A 252 -1.12 -1.19 20.38
N ILE A 253 0.07 -0.91 19.85
CA ILE A 253 1.31 -0.79 20.62
C ILE A 253 1.26 0.44 21.54
N GLY A 254 0.68 1.54 21.12
CA GLY A 254 0.44 2.71 21.98
C GLY A 254 -0.45 2.39 23.17
N ILE A 255 -1.52 1.63 22.93
CA ILE A 255 -2.41 1.12 24.00
C ILE A 255 -1.63 0.19 24.94
N LEU A 256 -0.90 -0.79 24.38
CA LEU A 256 -0.11 -1.77 25.14
C LEU A 256 0.90 -1.07 26.07
N TYR A 257 1.67 -0.16 25.52
CA TYR A 257 2.67 0.61 26.28
C TYR A 257 2.03 1.39 27.43
N THR A 258 0.92 2.08 27.13
CA THR A 258 0.22 2.91 28.13
C THR A 258 -0.42 2.04 29.22
N ALA A 259 -1.11 0.97 28.85
CA ALA A 259 -1.73 0.06 29.82
C ALA A 259 -0.70 -0.54 30.78
N LYS A 260 0.45 -1.00 30.27
CA LYS A 260 1.55 -1.50 31.11
C LYS A 260 2.10 -0.43 32.06
N ARG A 261 2.28 0.79 31.61
CA ARG A 261 2.73 1.93 32.47
C ARG A 261 1.73 2.26 33.57
N MET A 262 0.44 2.05 33.32
CA MET A 262 -0.61 2.24 34.33
C MET A 262 -0.79 1.01 35.26
N GLY A 263 0.03 -0.03 35.09
CA GLY A 263 0.05 -1.20 35.95
C GLY A 263 -0.94 -2.32 35.55
N PHE A 264 -1.60 -2.22 34.39
CA PHE A 264 -2.48 -3.28 33.89
C PHE A 264 -1.67 -4.46 33.35
N ARG A 265 -2.13 -5.68 33.64
CA ARG A 265 -1.55 -6.93 33.15
C ARG A 265 -2.18 -7.27 31.80
N ILE A 266 -1.35 -7.44 30.79
CA ILE A 266 -1.78 -7.87 29.46
C ILE A 266 -1.40 -9.35 29.29
N PRO A 267 -2.33 -10.25 28.93
CA PRO A 267 -3.75 -10.00 28.57
C PRO A 267 -4.74 -10.07 29.73
N ASN A 268 -4.31 -10.34 30.97
CA ASN A 268 -5.19 -10.73 32.06
C ASN A 268 -6.23 -9.66 32.45
N ASP A 269 -5.81 -8.40 32.57
CA ASP A 269 -6.70 -7.29 32.89
C ASP A 269 -7.30 -6.66 31.60
N ILE A 270 -6.46 -6.51 30.58
CA ILE A 270 -6.83 -5.89 29.30
C ILE A 270 -6.31 -6.74 28.14
N SER A 271 -7.19 -7.18 27.25
CA SER A 271 -6.82 -7.79 25.96
C SER A 271 -6.65 -6.72 24.86
N ILE A 272 -5.71 -6.92 23.95
CA ILE A 272 -5.43 -5.96 22.85
C ILE A 272 -5.28 -6.72 21.55
N CYS A 273 -6.04 -6.30 20.52
CA CYS A 273 -5.93 -6.82 19.17
C CYS A 273 -5.65 -5.66 18.18
N GLY A 274 -4.62 -5.81 17.35
CA GLY A 274 -4.25 -4.88 16.30
C GLY A 274 -4.75 -5.28 14.91
N PHE A 275 -4.23 -4.60 13.90
CA PHE A 275 -4.50 -4.85 12.48
C PHE A 275 -3.27 -4.47 11.66
N THR A 276 -2.70 -5.39 10.92
CA THR A 276 -1.57 -5.28 9.96
C THR A 276 -0.67 -6.51 9.98
N ASN A 277 -0.29 -7.00 11.16
CA ASN A 277 0.75 -8.02 11.40
C ASN A 277 2.14 -7.56 10.90
N GLY A 278 2.54 -6.35 11.30
CA GLY A 278 3.87 -5.81 11.01
C GLY A 278 4.95 -6.34 11.96
N GLU A 279 6.22 -6.03 11.65
CA GLU A 279 7.38 -6.44 12.47
C GLU A 279 7.26 -6.03 13.94
N ARG A 280 6.66 -4.89 14.22
CA ARG A 280 6.43 -4.41 15.59
C ARG A 280 5.50 -5.30 16.40
N ALA A 281 4.60 -6.04 15.74
CA ALA A 281 3.68 -6.97 16.41
C ALA A 281 4.41 -8.15 17.07
N VAL A 282 5.57 -8.53 16.54
CA VAL A 282 6.42 -9.61 17.11
C VAL A 282 7.57 -9.07 17.97
N ALA A 283 7.86 -7.78 17.90
CA ALA A 283 8.92 -7.11 18.66
C ALA A 283 8.43 -6.53 19.99
N CYS A 284 7.13 -6.51 20.27
CA CYS A 284 6.58 -6.08 21.56
C CYS A 284 6.42 -7.28 22.53
N ASP A 285 6.33 -6.97 23.81
CA ASP A 285 6.12 -7.96 24.88
C ASP A 285 4.88 -7.58 25.72
N PRO A 286 3.88 -8.48 25.82
CA PRO A 286 3.69 -9.70 25.03
C PRO A 286 3.48 -9.41 23.53
N MET A 287 3.82 -10.39 22.66
CA MET A 287 3.62 -10.26 21.22
C MET A 287 2.15 -10.00 20.87
N LEU A 288 1.90 -9.09 19.94
CA LEU A 288 0.57 -8.58 19.60
C LEU A 288 -0.25 -9.57 18.78
N THR A 289 -1.45 -9.89 19.28
CA THR A 289 -2.53 -10.48 18.48
C THR A 289 -3.01 -9.45 17.47
N THR A 290 -3.07 -9.81 16.19
CA THR A 290 -3.36 -8.85 15.11
C THR A 290 -3.95 -9.53 13.88
N VAL A 291 -4.62 -8.76 13.04
CA VAL A 291 -5.11 -9.21 11.73
C VAL A 291 -4.07 -8.97 10.66
N GLU A 292 -3.64 -10.01 9.98
CA GLU A 292 -2.68 -9.93 8.88
C GLU A 292 -3.35 -9.44 7.59
N GLN A 293 -2.84 -8.36 7.00
CA GLN A 293 -3.37 -7.75 5.77
C GLN A 293 -2.73 -8.30 4.49
N ARG A 294 -1.61 -9.04 4.58
CA ARG A 294 -0.89 -9.61 3.44
C ARG A 294 -0.49 -8.57 2.39
N GLY A 295 0.22 -7.51 2.84
CA GLY A 295 0.56 -6.36 2.00
C GLY A 295 1.29 -6.73 0.70
N VAL A 296 2.22 -7.69 0.72
CA VAL A 296 2.91 -8.16 -0.49
C VAL A 296 1.90 -8.64 -1.54
N ALA A 297 0.92 -9.47 -1.17
CA ALA A 297 -0.11 -9.95 -2.10
C ALA A 297 -1.00 -8.81 -2.65
N VAL A 298 -1.28 -7.77 -1.83
CA VAL A 298 -1.98 -6.57 -2.31
C VAL A 298 -1.16 -5.86 -3.38
N GLY A 299 0.16 -5.75 -3.18
CA GLY A 299 1.08 -5.13 -4.14
C GLY A 299 1.18 -5.91 -5.45
N GLU A 300 1.34 -7.22 -5.38
CA GLU A 300 1.37 -8.13 -6.54
C GLU A 300 0.10 -7.99 -7.38
N GLU A 301 -1.08 -8.06 -6.76
CA GLU A 301 -2.37 -7.91 -7.45
C GLU A 301 -2.54 -6.53 -8.08
N ALA A 302 -2.10 -5.45 -7.39
CA ALA A 302 -2.20 -4.10 -7.93
C ALA A 302 -1.29 -3.91 -9.15
N ALA A 303 -0.06 -4.40 -9.10
CA ALA A 303 0.87 -4.37 -10.23
C ALA A 303 0.37 -5.23 -11.39
N ASN A 304 -0.15 -6.43 -11.12
CA ASN A 304 -0.69 -7.33 -12.13
C ASN A 304 -1.88 -6.69 -12.88
N ILE A 305 -2.83 -6.08 -12.18
CA ILE A 305 -3.95 -5.36 -12.81
C ILE A 305 -3.43 -4.23 -13.69
N LEU A 306 -2.58 -3.35 -13.13
CA LEU A 306 -2.07 -2.18 -13.86
C LEU A 306 -1.32 -2.59 -15.12
N ILE A 307 -0.39 -3.53 -15.02
CA ILE A 307 0.43 -3.98 -16.16
C ILE A 307 -0.46 -4.66 -17.20
N SER A 308 -1.46 -5.43 -16.79
CA SER A 308 -2.43 -6.05 -17.71
C SER A 308 -3.24 -5.01 -18.49
N GLN A 309 -3.60 -3.88 -17.86
CA GLN A 309 -4.23 -2.75 -18.55
C GLN A 309 -3.26 -2.02 -19.49
N VAL A 310 -2.00 -1.88 -19.11
CA VAL A 310 -0.97 -1.24 -19.96
C VAL A 310 -0.66 -2.09 -21.18
N GLU A 311 -0.56 -3.42 -21.02
CA GLU A 311 -0.27 -4.39 -22.09
C GLU A 311 -1.50 -4.73 -22.96
N GLY A 312 -2.70 -4.32 -22.52
CA GLY A 312 -3.96 -4.52 -23.25
C GLY A 312 -4.56 -5.93 -23.10
N SER A 313 -4.04 -6.77 -22.18
CA SER A 313 -4.64 -8.04 -21.81
C SER A 313 -5.89 -7.88 -20.92
N LEU A 314 -6.00 -6.75 -20.23
CA LEU A 314 -7.20 -6.26 -19.56
C LEU A 314 -7.59 -4.91 -20.20
N PRO A 315 -8.86 -4.73 -20.65
CA PRO A 315 -9.30 -3.44 -21.20
C PRO A 315 -9.11 -2.29 -20.20
N ARG A 316 -8.60 -1.14 -20.65
CA ARG A 316 -8.34 0.02 -19.79
C ARG A 316 -9.59 0.61 -19.13
N ASN A 317 -10.74 0.43 -19.75
CA ASN A 317 -12.06 0.86 -19.25
C ASN A 317 -12.72 -0.19 -18.35
N GLU A 318 -12.15 -1.38 -18.21
CA GLU A 318 -12.62 -2.39 -17.29
C GLU A 318 -12.11 -2.11 -15.88
N VAL A 319 -13.04 -2.00 -14.94
CA VAL A 319 -12.73 -1.79 -13.52
C VAL A 319 -12.61 -3.14 -12.84
N ALA A 320 -11.38 -3.57 -12.62
CA ALA A 320 -11.11 -4.76 -11.83
C ALA A 320 -11.18 -4.44 -10.34
N MET A 321 -11.83 -5.32 -9.57
CA MET A 321 -11.79 -5.29 -8.11
C MET A 321 -11.24 -6.60 -7.58
N ARG A 322 -10.23 -6.52 -6.70
CA ARG A 322 -9.67 -7.67 -5.98
C ARG A 322 -9.74 -7.44 -4.50
N VAL A 323 -10.12 -8.50 -3.78
CA VAL A 323 -10.20 -8.51 -2.32
C VAL A 323 -9.21 -9.55 -1.80
N VAL A 324 -8.18 -9.10 -1.11
CA VAL A 324 -7.18 -9.97 -0.45
C VAL A 324 -7.72 -10.37 0.92
N ARG A 325 -7.84 -11.68 1.18
CA ARG A 325 -8.34 -12.18 2.47
C ARG A 325 -7.37 -11.91 3.59
N THR A 326 -7.90 -11.44 4.70
CA THR A 326 -7.18 -11.25 5.96
C THR A 326 -7.12 -12.55 6.77
N ARG A 327 -6.25 -12.59 7.77
CA ARG A 327 -6.11 -13.71 8.71
C ARG A 327 -5.82 -13.19 10.12
N LEU A 328 -6.56 -13.64 11.12
CA LEU A 328 -6.22 -13.37 12.52
C LEU A 328 -5.00 -14.19 12.92
N VAL A 329 -4.03 -13.53 13.55
CA VAL A 329 -2.82 -14.14 14.12
C VAL A 329 -2.85 -13.93 15.63
N VAL A 330 -3.24 -14.97 16.37
CA VAL A 330 -3.36 -14.95 17.82
C VAL A 330 -1.98 -15.05 18.46
N ARG A 331 -1.71 -14.17 19.43
CA ARG A 331 -0.46 -14.12 20.21
C ARG A 331 -0.75 -13.79 21.68
N GLY A 332 0.23 -13.23 22.40
CA GLY A 332 0.19 -13.04 23.85
C GLY A 332 -0.61 -11.84 24.37
N THR A 333 -1.15 -10.95 23.52
CA THR A 333 -1.94 -9.79 23.99
C THR A 333 -3.43 -10.06 24.13
N THR A 334 -3.90 -11.26 23.81
CA THR A 334 -5.28 -11.72 24.07
C THR A 334 -5.25 -12.98 24.92
N ARG A 335 -6.34 -13.21 25.69
CA ARG A 335 -6.51 -14.41 26.54
C ARG A 335 -6.65 -15.65 25.68
#